data_9d9f08fb0b6f8e5dcd5ee948d1c9e3d9
#
_entry.id   9d9f08fb0b6f8e5dcd5ee948d1c9e3d9
#
_cell.length_a   1.000
_cell.length_b   1.000
_cell.length_c   1.000
_cell.angle_alpha   90.00
_cell.angle_beta   90.00
_cell.angle_gamma   90.00
#
_symmetry.space_group_name_H-M   'P 1'
#
loop_
_entity.id
_entity.type
_entity.pdbx_description
1 polymer ?
#
loop_
_entity_poly.entity_id
_entity_poly.type
_entity_poly.pdbx_seq_one_letter_code
_entity_poly.pdbx_strand_id
1 'polypeptide(L)'
;MKSYKHIFAAFGVAALLVGAPALPVSMNAPIASAAAVQGARLMQVIPVAGGEVTVTEYGDVKLHAFRTADPLTDESYALESKDGVVLIEGAILKSDIQAWKDYVDHLGKPVVGAFLADHPNGYDILGYPIYTTDKALQNWQPGGAIYGISGGLVSAFGDTAAAALPAPSEVAHVVKEGETVKLAGIELRVLATDDDGFELEIPALNAVYRHMMGSHVHSILGSRDFIEQEIAEMKAYQKAGYTLILTSHYIPEGREAVATKLAYLEKALELSKTSKDGETFKAAMQAAFPDYEGTKYLDMTTNALYPAK
;
A
#
# COMPACT_ATOMS: atom_id res chain seq x y z
N MET A 1 3.29 -5.33 -25.32
CA MET A 1 2.99 -5.38 -23.88
C MET A 1 3.08 -6.82 -23.44
N LYS A 2 4.16 -7.23 -22.79
CA LYS A 2 4.28 -8.55 -22.14
C LYS A 2 3.82 -8.34 -20.70
N SER A 3 2.68 -8.93 -20.38
CA SER A 3 2.06 -8.89 -19.05
C SER A 3 3.03 -9.38 -17.98
N TYR A 4 3.24 -8.58 -16.93
CA TYR A 4 4.03 -8.90 -15.74
C TYR A 4 3.39 -9.99 -14.83
N LYS A 5 2.37 -10.68 -15.35
CA LYS A 5 1.58 -11.73 -14.66
C LYS A 5 2.38 -12.88 -14.00
N HIS A 6 3.73 -12.87 -14.10
CA HIS A 6 4.54 -13.99 -13.65
C HIS A 6 5.57 -13.67 -12.55
N ILE A 7 5.73 -12.42 -12.13
CA ILE A 7 6.79 -12.08 -11.17
C ILE A 7 6.37 -12.46 -9.74
N PHE A 8 5.15 -12.17 -9.35
CA PHE A 8 4.64 -12.52 -8.02
C PHE A 8 4.25 -14.01 -7.90
N ALA A 9 3.79 -14.64 -8.95
CA ALA A 9 3.39 -16.06 -8.92
C ALA A 9 4.57 -17.04 -8.82
N ALA A 10 5.80 -16.61 -9.15
CA ALA A 10 6.99 -17.47 -9.12
C ALA A 10 7.72 -17.46 -7.77
N PHE A 11 7.50 -16.43 -6.95
CA PHE A 11 8.08 -16.35 -5.62
C PHE A 11 7.02 -16.71 -4.59
N GLY A 12 7.07 -17.94 -4.09
CA GLY A 12 6.11 -18.41 -3.09
C GLY A 12 6.04 -17.43 -1.91
N VAL A 13 4.90 -16.82 -1.70
CA VAL A 13 4.58 -15.87 -0.61
C VAL A 13 4.91 -16.46 0.78
N ALA A 14 4.96 -17.78 0.90
CA ALA A 14 5.41 -18.48 2.11
C ALA A 14 6.82 -18.07 2.61
N ALA A 15 7.69 -17.52 1.75
CA ALA A 15 9.00 -17.03 2.14
C ALA A 15 8.97 -15.60 2.72
N LEU A 16 7.92 -14.85 2.48
CA LEU A 16 7.78 -13.46 2.95
C LEU A 16 7.45 -13.36 4.44
N LEU A 17 6.76 -14.36 4.98
CA LEU A 17 6.05 -14.22 6.25
C LEU A 17 6.62 -15.08 7.40
N VAL A 18 7.50 -16.04 7.12
CA VAL A 18 8.06 -16.92 8.18
C VAL A 18 9.50 -16.53 8.47
N GLY A 19 9.71 -15.77 9.55
CA GLY A 19 11.02 -15.65 10.20
C GLY A 19 11.64 -14.26 10.30
N ALA A 20 10.88 -13.18 10.36
CA ALA A 20 11.36 -12.00 11.07
C ALA A 20 11.02 -12.18 12.57
N PRO A 21 11.99 -12.12 13.49
CA PRO A 21 11.63 -11.78 14.86
C PRO A 21 10.96 -10.42 14.76
N ALA A 22 9.80 -10.25 15.42
CA ALA A 22 9.24 -8.94 15.65
C ALA A 22 10.35 -8.12 16.33
N LEU A 23 11.04 -7.30 15.55
CA LEU A 23 11.89 -6.27 16.12
C LEU A 23 10.91 -5.41 16.91
N PRO A 24 11.24 -5.07 18.18
CA PRO A 24 10.43 -4.10 18.89
C PRO A 24 10.42 -2.85 18.00
N VAL A 25 9.30 -2.60 17.35
CA VAL A 25 9.08 -1.33 16.67
C VAL A 25 9.27 -0.30 17.76
N SER A 26 10.33 0.48 17.65
CA SER A 26 10.56 1.58 18.57
C SER A 26 9.33 2.47 18.44
N MET A 27 8.45 2.43 19.43
CA MET A 27 7.24 3.25 19.52
C MET A 27 7.55 4.75 19.58
N ASN A 28 8.80 5.14 19.35
CA ASN A 28 9.33 6.49 19.34
C ASN A 28 9.84 6.97 17.96
N ALA A 29 9.48 6.30 16.87
CA ALA A 29 9.64 6.95 15.57
C ALA A 29 8.70 8.17 15.58
N PRO A 30 9.20 9.39 15.42
CA PRO A 30 8.37 10.57 15.56
C PRO A 30 7.28 10.55 14.49
N ILE A 31 6.02 10.68 14.91
CA ILE A 31 4.85 11.03 14.07
C ILE A 31 5.07 12.40 13.37
N ALA A 32 6.30 12.81 13.21
CA ALA A 32 6.70 14.14 12.78
C ALA A 32 6.52 14.40 11.29
N SER A 33 6.29 13.38 10.44
CA SER A 33 6.21 13.62 9.00
C SER A 33 4.84 14.09 8.52
N ALA A 34 3.75 13.62 9.12
CA ALA A 34 2.40 14.04 8.73
C ALA A 34 2.07 15.49 9.13
N ALA A 35 2.71 16.02 10.18
CA ALA A 35 2.47 17.40 10.66
C ALA A 35 3.07 18.49 9.75
N ALA A 36 3.90 18.14 8.78
CA ALA A 36 4.52 19.10 7.87
C ALA A 36 3.64 19.48 6.66
N VAL A 37 2.49 18.82 6.48
CA VAL A 37 1.53 19.19 5.45
C VAL A 37 0.85 20.49 5.84
N GLN A 38 0.95 21.51 5.00
CA GLN A 38 0.38 22.84 5.27
C GLN A 38 -1.14 22.74 5.48
N GLY A 39 -1.60 23.00 6.71
CA GLY A 39 -3.01 22.90 7.11
C GLY A 39 -3.41 21.58 7.77
N ALA A 40 -2.51 20.60 7.88
CA ALA A 40 -2.77 19.36 8.62
C ALA A 40 -2.66 19.59 10.13
N ARG A 41 -3.60 19.01 10.88
CA ARG A 41 -3.57 19.03 12.35
C ARG A 41 -3.75 17.62 12.89
N LEU A 42 -2.71 17.07 13.51
CA LEU A 42 -2.85 15.83 14.28
C LEU A 42 -3.87 16.06 15.42
N MET A 43 -4.92 15.25 15.41
CA MET A 43 -5.98 15.32 16.42
C MET A 43 -5.70 14.41 17.59
N GLN A 44 -5.45 13.13 17.32
CA GLN A 44 -5.22 12.11 18.34
C GLN A 44 -4.66 10.82 17.76
N VAL A 45 -4.11 9.98 18.63
CA VAL A 45 -3.81 8.58 18.39
C VAL A 45 -4.72 7.76 19.30
N ILE A 46 -5.48 6.84 18.75
CA ILE A 46 -6.50 6.04 19.43
C ILE A 46 -6.05 4.58 19.38
N PRO A 47 -5.71 3.97 20.53
CA PRO A 47 -5.50 2.53 20.60
C PRO A 47 -6.80 1.79 20.27
N VAL A 48 -6.71 0.79 19.40
CA VAL A 48 -7.79 -0.12 19.04
C VAL A 48 -7.32 -1.57 19.17
N ALA A 49 -8.23 -2.52 19.14
CA ALA A 49 -7.84 -3.92 19.11
C ALA A 49 -6.96 -4.18 17.86
N GLY A 50 -5.80 -4.81 18.06
CA GLY A 50 -4.90 -5.14 16.97
C GLY A 50 -4.05 -4.00 16.41
N GLY A 51 -4.09 -2.78 17.00
CA GLY A 51 -3.29 -1.67 16.48
C GLY A 51 -3.64 -0.31 17.05
N GLU A 52 -3.47 0.72 16.23
CA GLU A 52 -3.79 2.10 16.57
C GLU A 52 -4.36 2.86 15.37
N VAL A 53 -5.19 3.86 15.64
CA VAL A 53 -5.69 4.78 14.62
C VAL A 53 -5.13 6.17 14.88
N THR A 54 -4.41 6.71 13.91
CA THR A 54 -3.97 8.11 13.92
C THR A 54 -5.01 8.96 13.17
N VAL A 55 -5.52 9.99 13.82
CA VAL A 55 -6.52 10.91 13.24
C VAL A 55 -5.85 12.25 12.96
N THR A 56 -5.91 12.68 11.70
CA THR A 56 -5.37 13.97 11.24
C THR A 56 -6.44 14.75 10.48
N GLU A 57 -6.62 16.02 10.83
CA GLU A 57 -7.58 16.91 10.19
C GLU A 57 -6.94 17.68 9.03
N TYR A 58 -7.62 17.67 7.88
CA TYR A 58 -7.27 18.40 6.66
C TYR A 58 -8.48 19.22 6.21
N GLY A 59 -8.63 20.43 6.76
CA GLY A 59 -9.81 21.25 6.52
C GLY A 59 -11.10 20.55 6.93
N ASP A 60 -11.98 20.28 5.96
CA ASP A 60 -13.29 19.64 6.20
C ASP A 60 -13.22 18.08 6.17
N VAL A 61 -12.06 17.51 5.96
CA VAL A 61 -11.85 16.05 5.91
C VAL A 61 -10.91 15.61 7.03
N LYS A 62 -11.29 14.54 7.74
CA LYS A 62 -10.39 13.86 8.65
C LYS A 62 -9.88 12.57 8.01
N LEU A 63 -8.58 12.40 8.06
CA LEU A 63 -7.91 11.15 7.72
C LEU A 63 -7.74 10.32 9.00
N HIS A 64 -8.28 9.12 9.00
CA HIS A 64 -8.05 8.09 10.00
C HIS A 64 -7.13 7.05 9.36
N ALA A 65 -5.93 6.89 9.87
CA ALA A 65 -4.97 5.90 9.43
C ALA A 65 -4.88 4.79 10.48
N PHE A 66 -5.40 3.63 10.15
CA PHE A 66 -5.33 2.43 11.00
C PHE A 66 -4.10 1.64 10.67
N ARG A 67 -3.21 1.50 11.63
CA ARG A 67 -2.02 0.66 11.55
C ARG A 67 -2.21 -0.58 12.39
N THR A 68 -2.03 -1.75 11.78
CA THR A 68 -2.05 -3.02 12.51
C THR A 68 -0.75 -3.26 13.26
N ALA A 69 -0.83 -3.97 14.39
CA ALA A 69 0.32 -4.36 15.21
C ALA A 69 0.82 -5.78 14.90
N ASP A 70 0.23 -6.44 13.91
CA ASP A 70 0.62 -7.75 13.43
C ASP A 70 1.89 -7.71 12.56
N PRO A 71 2.47 -8.86 12.18
CA PRO A 71 3.70 -8.90 11.37
C PRO A 71 3.56 -8.35 9.94
N LEU A 72 2.34 -8.14 9.43
CA LEU A 72 2.09 -7.56 8.10
C LEU A 72 2.19 -6.04 8.13
N THR A 73 1.87 -5.44 9.29
CA THR A 73 1.86 -3.97 9.49
C THR A 73 1.01 -3.24 8.45
N ASP A 74 -0.20 -3.78 8.20
CA ASP A 74 -1.12 -3.19 7.24
C ASP A 74 -1.55 -1.78 7.66
N GLU A 75 -1.73 -0.91 6.67
CA GLU A 75 -2.31 0.41 6.83
C GLU A 75 -3.61 0.50 6.04
N SER A 76 -4.70 0.84 6.72
CA SER A 76 -6.01 1.10 6.13
C SER A 76 -6.46 2.52 6.45
N TYR A 77 -7.22 3.12 5.57
CA TYR A 77 -7.59 4.52 5.73
C TYR A 77 -9.10 4.73 5.70
N ALA A 78 -9.58 5.71 6.49
CA ALA A 78 -10.91 6.26 6.36
C ALA A 78 -10.83 7.78 6.17
N LEU A 79 -11.52 8.26 5.15
CA LEU A 79 -11.72 9.68 4.89
C LEU A 79 -13.09 10.06 5.43
N GLU A 80 -13.13 10.76 6.55
CA GLU A 80 -14.37 11.23 7.17
C GLU A 80 -14.66 12.67 6.77
N SER A 81 -15.86 12.92 6.24
CA SER A 81 -16.42 14.25 6.04
C SER A 81 -17.68 14.46 6.89
N LYS A 82 -18.36 15.59 6.72
CA LYS A 82 -19.67 15.82 7.34
C LYS A 82 -20.75 14.87 6.80
N ASP A 83 -20.62 14.38 5.56
CA ASP A 83 -21.64 13.64 4.83
C ASP A 83 -21.45 12.11 4.87
N GLY A 84 -20.32 11.61 5.38
CA GLY A 84 -20.04 10.18 5.51
C GLY A 84 -18.55 9.85 5.51
N VAL A 85 -18.27 8.56 5.32
CA VAL A 85 -16.94 7.98 5.36
C VAL A 85 -16.66 7.20 4.07
N VAL A 86 -15.44 7.33 3.55
CA VAL A 86 -14.91 6.52 2.45
C VAL A 86 -13.69 5.76 2.95
N LEU A 87 -13.62 4.46 2.69
CA LEU A 87 -12.47 3.63 3.06
C LEU A 87 -11.52 3.44 1.89
N ILE A 88 -10.25 3.26 2.19
CA ILE A 88 -9.20 2.86 1.26
C ILE A 88 -8.45 1.70 1.88
N GLU A 89 -8.45 0.57 1.20
CA GLU A 89 -7.89 -0.73 1.57
C GLU A 89 -8.41 -1.32 2.89
N GLY A 90 -8.14 -2.60 3.06
CA GLY A 90 -8.44 -3.37 4.26
C GLY A 90 -7.17 -3.90 4.92
N ALA A 91 -7.34 -4.61 6.02
CA ALA A 91 -6.31 -5.44 6.62
C ALA A 91 -6.44 -6.90 6.15
N ILE A 92 -5.49 -7.75 6.52
CA ILE A 92 -5.48 -9.16 6.10
C ILE A 92 -6.01 -10.09 7.18
N LEU A 93 -5.73 -9.81 8.45
CA LEU A 93 -6.17 -10.69 9.53
C LEU A 93 -7.60 -10.34 9.96
N LYS A 94 -8.42 -11.36 10.17
CA LYS A 94 -9.85 -11.21 10.53
C LYS A 94 -10.08 -10.34 11.76
N SER A 95 -9.21 -10.48 12.77
CA SER A 95 -9.27 -9.67 13.99
C SER A 95 -9.10 -8.18 13.71
N ASP A 96 -8.16 -7.85 12.81
CA ASP A 96 -7.83 -6.48 12.49
C ASP A 96 -8.86 -5.83 11.58
N ILE A 97 -9.40 -6.61 10.62
CA ILE A 97 -10.56 -6.20 9.82
C ILE A 97 -11.76 -5.89 10.71
N GLN A 98 -12.04 -6.76 11.70
CA GLN A 98 -13.16 -6.54 12.63
C GLN A 98 -12.91 -5.32 13.50
N ALA A 99 -11.69 -5.15 14.03
CA ALA A 99 -11.34 -4.00 14.85
C ALA A 99 -11.45 -2.67 14.06
N TRP A 100 -11.01 -2.68 12.81
CA TRP A 100 -11.16 -1.55 11.89
C TRP A 100 -12.63 -1.24 11.62
N LYS A 101 -13.41 -2.27 11.31
CA LYS A 101 -14.87 -2.11 11.14
C LYS A 101 -15.54 -1.52 12.37
N ASP A 102 -15.26 -2.06 13.54
CA ASP A 102 -15.84 -1.58 14.81
C ASP A 102 -15.49 -0.11 15.05
N TYR A 103 -14.24 0.28 14.80
CA TYR A 103 -13.80 1.66 14.88
C TYR A 103 -14.58 2.57 13.92
N VAL A 104 -14.68 2.18 12.66
CA VAL A 104 -15.38 2.96 11.62
C VAL A 104 -16.87 3.09 11.94
N ASP A 105 -17.52 2.01 12.38
CA ASP A 105 -18.92 2.03 12.78
C ASP A 105 -19.17 2.99 13.97
N HIS A 106 -18.21 3.10 14.90
CA HIS A 106 -18.29 4.03 16.02
C HIS A 106 -18.19 5.53 15.63
N LEU A 107 -17.75 5.84 14.40
CA LEU A 107 -17.83 7.21 13.89
C LEU A 107 -19.27 7.70 13.72
N GLY A 108 -20.24 6.78 13.68
CA GLY A 108 -21.68 7.08 13.62
C GLY A 108 -22.12 7.74 12.31
N LYS A 109 -21.34 7.58 11.24
CA LYS A 109 -21.61 8.12 9.91
C LYS A 109 -21.75 6.99 8.88
N PRO A 110 -22.55 7.19 7.81
CA PRO A 110 -22.64 6.18 6.76
C PRO A 110 -21.31 6.00 6.05
N VAL A 111 -20.87 4.75 5.91
CA VAL A 111 -19.77 4.37 5.02
C VAL A 111 -20.34 4.20 3.62
N VAL A 112 -19.95 5.08 2.70
CA VAL A 112 -20.55 5.19 1.37
C VAL A 112 -19.74 4.44 0.30
N GLY A 113 -18.55 3.95 0.63
CA GLY A 113 -17.73 3.13 -0.26
C GLY A 113 -16.40 2.74 0.37
N ALA A 114 -15.87 1.60 -0.07
CA ALA A 114 -14.54 1.10 0.24
C ALA A 114 -13.79 0.85 -1.08
N PHE A 115 -12.71 1.59 -1.31
CA PHE A 115 -11.79 1.34 -2.41
C PHE A 115 -10.85 0.20 -2.02
N LEU A 116 -10.97 -0.95 -2.69
CA LEU A 116 -10.17 -2.13 -2.45
C LEU A 116 -9.44 -2.54 -3.72
N ALA A 117 -8.16 -2.87 -3.61
CA ALA A 117 -7.36 -3.38 -4.72
C ALA A 117 -6.41 -4.49 -4.27
N ASP A 118 -5.45 -4.16 -3.42
CA ASP A 118 -4.38 -5.07 -3.01
C ASP A 118 -4.76 -5.88 -1.76
N HIS A 119 -5.62 -5.31 -0.89
CA HIS A 119 -6.14 -5.96 0.30
C HIS A 119 -7.68 -6.12 0.26
N PRO A 120 -8.23 -6.84 -0.72
CA PRO A 120 -9.67 -7.09 -0.81
C PRO A 120 -10.15 -8.17 0.17
N ASN A 121 -9.22 -8.84 0.86
CA ASN A 121 -9.52 -9.92 1.79
C ASN A 121 -10.45 -9.44 2.91
N GLY A 122 -11.44 -10.26 3.25
CA GLY A 122 -12.37 -9.92 4.34
C GLY A 122 -13.36 -8.80 4.02
N TYR A 123 -13.57 -8.50 2.72
CA TYR A 123 -14.63 -7.57 2.28
C TYR A 123 -16.01 -7.94 2.87
N ASP A 124 -16.26 -9.23 3.07
CA ASP A 124 -17.48 -9.78 3.66
C ASP A 124 -17.61 -9.45 5.16
N ILE A 125 -16.48 -9.27 5.86
CA ILE A 125 -16.45 -8.77 7.25
C ILE A 125 -16.71 -7.27 7.25
N LEU A 126 -16.07 -6.51 6.36
CA LEU A 126 -16.28 -5.05 6.24
C LEU A 126 -17.73 -4.73 5.89
N GLY A 127 -18.29 -5.40 4.89
CA GLY A 127 -19.70 -5.30 4.52
C GLY A 127 -20.13 -3.98 3.89
N TYR A 128 -19.18 -3.18 3.33
CA TYR A 128 -19.45 -1.90 2.68
C TYR A 128 -19.44 -2.00 1.16
N PRO A 129 -20.06 -1.04 0.43
CA PRO A 129 -20.03 -1.03 -1.04
C PRO A 129 -18.59 -0.94 -1.58
N ILE A 130 -18.21 -1.89 -2.44
CA ILE A 130 -16.84 -2.00 -2.98
C ILE A 130 -16.72 -1.15 -4.25
N TYR A 131 -15.66 -0.34 -4.30
CA TYR A 131 -15.16 0.36 -5.46
C TYR A 131 -13.81 -0.22 -5.83
N THR A 132 -13.61 -0.57 -7.10
CA THR A 132 -12.33 -1.12 -7.59
C THR A 132 -12.17 -0.88 -9.08
N THR A 133 -11.02 -1.24 -9.65
CA THR A 133 -10.78 -1.18 -11.10
C THR A 133 -10.97 -2.56 -11.75
N ASP A 134 -11.22 -2.58 -13.06
CA ASP A 134 -11.23 -3.84 -13.83
C ASP A 134 -9.92 -4.63 -13.66
N LYS A 135 -8.80 -3.94 -13.56
CA LYS A 135 -7.47 -4.53 -13.39
C LYS A 135 -7.35 -5.23 -12.04
N ALA A 136 -7.69 -4.55 -10.94
CA ALA A 136 -7.70 -5.15 -9.60
C ALA A 136 -8.66 -6.34 -9.53
N LEU A 137 -9.88 -6.18 -10.08
CA LEU A 137 -10.88 -7.24 -10.11
C LEU A 137 -10.40 -8.50 -10.85
N GLN A 138 -9.64 -8.35 -11.96
CA GLN A 138 -9.03 -9.47 -12.67
C GLN A 138 -7.95 -10.15 -11.82
N ASN A 139 -7.19 -9.39 -11.02
CA ASN A 139 -6.16 -9.92 -10.14
C ASN A 139 -6.71 -10.67 -8.91
N TRP A 140 -7.97 -10.46 -8.56
CA TRP A 140 -8.67 -11.24 -7.52
C TRP A 140 -9.18 -12.60 -8.01
N GLN A 141 -9.21 -12.83 -9.32
CA GLN A 141 -9.72 -14.08 -9.89
C GLN A 141 -8.62 -15.16 -9.95
N PRO A 142 -8.98 -16.45 -10.04
CA PRO A 142 -8.01 -17.52 -10.19
C PRO A 142 -6.99 -17.26 -11.30
N GLY A 143 -5.71 -17.30 -10.94
CA GLY A 143 -4.57 -16.98 -11.82
C GLY A 143 -4.13 -15.51 -11.79
N GLY A 144 -4.81 -14.64 -11.06
CA GLY A 144 -4.36 -13.28 -10.78
C GLY A 144 -3.32 -13.21 -9.67
N ALA A 145 -2.60 -12.09 -9.58
CA ALA A 145 -1.53 -11.90 -8.61
C ALA A 145 -2.07 -11.89 -7.16
N ILE A 146 -3.09 -11.08 -6.90
CA ILE A 146 -3.70 -10.97 -5.55
C ILE A 146 -4.35 -12.29 -5.12
N TYR A 147 -4.96 -13.04 -6.05
CA TYR A 147 -5.47 -14.38 -5.76
C TYR A 147 -4.36 -15.31 -5.24
N GLY A 148 -3.19 -15.29 -5.89
CA GLY A 148 -2.04 -16.09 -5.47
C GLY A 148 -1.47 -15.65 -4.12
N ILE A 149 -1.35 -14.34 -3.91
CA ILE A 149 -0.88 -13.75 -2.64
C ILE A 149 -1.83 -14.11 -1.50
N SER A 150 -3.14 -13.94 -1.69
CA SER A 150 -4.17 -14.31 -0.71
C SER A 150 -4.09 -15.79 -0.31
N GLY A 151 -3.92 -16.69 -1.28
CA GLY A 151 -3.71 -18.11 -1.00
C GLY A 151 -2.46 -18.39 -0.17
N GLY A 152 -1.38 -17.66 -0.43
CA GLY A 152 -0.13 -17.71 0.36
C GLY A 152 -0.32 -17.22 1.79
N LEU A 153 -1.06 -16.12 1.98
CA LEU A 153 -1.38 -15.57 3.30
C LEU A 153 -2.24 -16.55 4.12
N VAL A 154 -3.27 -17.13 3.51
CA VAL A 154 -4.10 -18.17 4.14
C VAL A 154 -3.26 -19.40 4.52
N SER A 155 -2.31 -19.80 3.66
CA SER A 155 -1.39 -20.90 3.98
C SER A 155 -0.46 -20.57 5.16
N ALA A 156 -0.02 -19.31 5.29
CA ALA A 156 0.90 -18.88 6.34
C ALA A 156 0.21 -18.65 7.70
N PHE A 157 -0.98 -18.03 7.68
CA PHE A 157 -1.70 -17.61 8.89
C PHE A 157 -2.91 -18.49 9.24
N GLY A 158 -3.24 -19.48 8.39
CA GLY A 158 -4.36 -20.39 8.62
C GLY A 158 -5.70 -19.64 8.76
N ASP A 159 -6.50 -20.08 9.73
CA ASP A 159 -7.85 -19.54 9.98
C ASP A 159 -7.88 -18.09 10.47
N THR A 160 -6.74 -17.50 10.81
CA THR A 160 -6.68 -16.09 11.23
C THR A 160 -6.67 -15.13 10.05
N ALA A 161 -6.18 -15.56 8.87
CA ALA A 161 -6.28 -14.77 7.65
C ALA A 161 -7.71 -14.76 7.09
N ALA A 162 -8.13 -13.63 6.53
CA ALA A 162 -9.34 -13.56 5.75
C ALA A 162 -9.08 -14.16 4.36
N ALA A 163 -9.89 -15.15 3.98
CA ALA A 163 -9.69 -15.90 2.74
C ALA A 163 -10.60 -15.43 1.59
N ALA A 164 -11.72 -14.76 1.94
CA ALA A 164 -12.72 -14.37 0.97
C ALA A 164 -12.21 -13.22 0.09
N LEU A 165 -12.29 -13.39 -1.22
CA LEU A 165 -12.07 -12.37 -2.23
C LEU A 165 -13.39 -12.06 -2.94
N PRO A 166 -13.68 -10.79 -3.26
CA PRO A 166 -14.95 -10.44 -3.90
C PRO A 166 -15.09 -11.07 -5.29
N ALA A 167 -16.26 -11.65 -5.56
CA ALA A 167 -16.64 -11.98 -6.92
C ALA A 167 -17.07 -10.72 -7.68
N PRO A 168 -17.03 -10.72 -9.02
CA PRO A 168 -17.46 -9.56 -9.82
C PRO A 168 -18.87 -9.05 -9.49
N SER A 169 -19.79 -9.94 -9.10
CA SER A 169 -21.16 -9.60 -8.71
C SER A 169 -21.28 -8.91 -7.35
N GLU A 170 -20.23 -8.91 -6.54
CA GLU A 170 -20.20 -8.32 -5.20
C GLU A 170 -19.58 -6.91 -5.21
N VAL A 171 -19.01 -6.52 -6.35
CA VAL A 171 -18.46 -5.18 -6.56
C VAL A 171 -19.58 -4.21 -6.90
N ALA A 172 -19.72 -3.16 -6.11
CA ALA A 172 -20.76 -2.15 -6.31
C ALA A 172 -20.43 -1.24 -7.51
N HIS A 173 -19.17 -0.86 -7.67
CA HIS A 173 -18.71 0.04 -8.73
C HIS A 173 -17.33 -0.34 -9.25
N VAL A 174 -17.25 -0.54 -10.57
CA VAL A 174 -15.96 -0.65 -11.28
C VAL A 174 -15.65 0.72 -11.86
N VAL A 175 -14.55 1.30 -11.38
CA VAL A 175 -14.07 2.65 -11.77
C VAL A 175 -12.93 2.53 -12.78
N LYS A 176 -12.75 3.56 -13.61
CA LYS A 176 -11.73 3.55 -14.66
C LYS A 176 -10.56 4.46 -14.32
N GLU A 177 -9.40 4.13 -14.85
CA GLU A 177 -8.27 5.06 -14.83
C GLU A 177 -8.66 6.43 -15.40
N GLY A 178 -8.27 7.49 -14.72
CA GLY A 178 -8.62 8.87 -15.03
C GLY A 178 -10.01 9.31 -14.56
N GLU A 179 -10.84 8.39 -14.08
CA GLU A 179 -12.16 8.71 -13.52
C GLU A 179 -12.02 9.41 -12.17
N THR A 180 -12.88 10.38 -11.93
CA THR A 180 -13.05 11.01 -10.62
C THR A 180 -14.39 10.59 -10.04
N VAL A 181 -14.34 9.98 -8.86
CA VAL A 181 -15.53 9.58 -8.09
C VAL A 181 -15.69 10.56 -6.93
N LYS A 182 -16.93 10.99 -6.70
CA LYS A 182 -17.25 11.86 -5.56
C LYS A 182 -18.15 11.12 -4.57
N LEU A 183 -17.62 10.83 -3.38
CA LEU A 183 -18.31 10.11 -2.30
C LEU A 183 -18.26 10.95 -1.02
N ALA A 184 -19.37 11.08 -0.33
CA ALA A 184 -19.49 11.91 0.89
C ALA A 184 -18.89 13.32 0.72
N GLY A 185 -19.00 13.91 -0.48
CA GLY A 185 -18.40 15.20 -0.80
C GLY A 185 -16.89 15.18 -1.08
N ILE A 186 -16.21 14.06 -0.90
CA ILE A 186 -14.78 13.88 -1.13
C ILE A 186 -14.55 13.39 -2.56
N GLU A 187 -13.63 14.02 -3.26
CA GLU A 187 -13.22 13.61 -4.61
C GLU A 187 -12.02 12.68 -4.51
N LEU A 188 -12.11 11.54 -5.23
CA LEU A 188 -11.03 10.57 -5.42
C LEU A 188 -10.86 10.35 -6.91
N ARG A 189 -9.66 10.57 -7.42
CA ARG A 189 -9.34 10.33 -8.82
C ARG A 189 -8.47 9.10 -8.97
N VAL A 190 -8.92 8.15 -9.77
CA VAL A 190 -8.15 6.95 -10.08
C VAL A 190 -7.03 7.32 -11.05
N LEU A 191 -5.79 7.10 -10.65
CA LEU A 191 -4.63 7.33 -11.49
C LEU A 191 -4.30 6.09 -12.32
N ALA A 192 -3.68 6.30 -13.47
CA ALA A 192 -3.09 5.22 -14.23
C ALA A 192 -1.83 4.73 -13.51
N THR A 193 -1.72 3.45 -13.32
CA THR A 193 -0.56 2.80 -12.69
C THR A 193 -0.22 1.50 -13.40
N ASP A 194 1.04 1.11 -13.38
CA ASP A 194 1.49 -0.21 -13.84
C ASP A 194 1.33 -1.30 -12.78
N ASP A 195 1.04 -0.94 -11.52
CA ASP A 195 0.72 -1.85 -10.44
C ASP A 195 -0.54 -2.70 -10.71
N ASP A 196 -0.70 -3.79 -9.99
CA ASP A 196 -1.84 -4.72 -10.13
C ASP A 196 -3.16 -4.18 -9.57
N GLY A 197 -3.10 -3.11 -8.78
CA GLY A 197 -4.24 -2.47 -8.13
C GLY A 197 -4.68 -1.16 -8.80
N PHE A 198 -4.73 -0.11 -8.00
CA PHE A 198 -4.97 1.27 -8.40
C PHE A 198 -4.12 2.24 -7.56
N GLU A 199 -4.01 3.46 -8.05
CA GLU A 199 -3.60 4.60 -7.26
C GLU A 199 -4.71 5.63 -7.18
N LEU A 200 -4.79 6.37 -6.08
CA LEU A 200 -5.83 7.39 -5.87
C LEU A 200 -5.20 8.74 -5.54
N GLU A 201 -5.51 9.73 -6.36
CA GLU A 201 -5.32 11.13 -5.98
C GLU A 201 -6.47 11.57 -5.07
N ILE A 202 -6.13 12.22 -3.95
CA ILE A 202 -7.06 12.72 -2.95
C ILE A 202 -6.84 14.24 -2.80
N PRO A 203 -7.47 15.07 -3.66
CA PRO A 203 -7.20 16.51 -3.70
C PRO A 203 -7.42 17.23 -2.37
N ALA A 204 -8.43 16.81 -1.60
CA ALA A 204 -8.76 17.42 -0.30
C ALA A 204 -7.59 17.33 0.71
N LEU A 205 -6.71 16.34 0.56
CA LEU A 205 -5.53 16.11 1.40
C LEU A 205 -4.23 16.54 0.70
N ASN A 206 -4.27 16.92 -0.57
CA ASN A 206 -3.11 17.00 -1.45
C ASN A 206 -2.25 15.72 -1.37
N ALA A 207 -2.91 14.58 -1.44
CA ALA A 207 -2.34 13.26 -1.22
C ALA A 207 -2.46 12.37 -2.45
N VAL A 208 -1.58 11.37 -2.52
CA VAL A 208 -1.75 10.18 -3.34
C VAL A 208 -1.68 8.93 -2.46
N TYR A 209 -2.57 7.96 -2.73
CA TYR A 209 -2.47 6.61 -2.21
C TYR A 209 -1.86 5.71 -3.29
N ARG A 210 -0.91 4.86 -2.89
CA ARG A 210 -0.38 3.73 -3.65
C ARG A 210 -0.10 2.55 -2.70
N HIS A 211 -0.09 1.33 -3.20
CA HIS A 211 0.05 0.15 -2.34
C HIS A 211 1.36 0.15 -1.55
N MET A 212 2.50 0.25 -2.21
CA MET A 212 3.80 0.17 -1.56
C MET A 212 4.73 1.31 -1.96
N MET A 213 5.32 1.98 -0.96
CA MET A 213 6.42 2.89 -1.21
C MET A 213 7.56 2.68 -0.20
N GLY A 214 7.40 3.13 1.04
CA GLY A 214 8.42 3.04 2.07
C GLY A 214 9.73 3.72 1.68
N SER A 215 9.91 5.00 1.98
CA SER A 215 11.04 5.79 1.45
C SER A 215 12.41 5.27 1.87
N HIS A 216 12.51 4.66 3.05
CA HIS A 216 13.76 4.09 3.60
C HIS A 216 13.72 2.54 3.62
N VAL A 217 13.04 1.95 2.65
CA VAL A 217 12.91 0.51 2.53
C VAL A 217 13.36 0.06 1.15
N HIS A 218 14.10 -1.04 1.06
CA HIS A 218 14.41 -1.69 -0.21
C HIS A 218 13.10 -2.12 -0.89
N SER A 219 12.99 -1.86 -2.20
CA SER A 219 11.81 -2.20 -2.99
C SER A 219 11.95 -3.54 -3.66
N ILE A 220 10.81 -4.16 -3.99
CA ILE A 220 10.75 -5.31 -4.89
C ILE A 220 10.72 -4.79 -6.32
N LEU A 221 11.81 -4.94 -7.06
CA LEU A 221 11.98 -4.41 -8.40
C LEU A 221 12.14 -5.57 -9.39
N GLY A 222 11.05 -5.88 -10.09
CA GLY A 222 10.95 -7.08 -10.92
C GLY A 222 11.76 -7.06 -12.21
N SER A 223 12.07 -5.88 -12.74
CA SER A 223 12.86 -5.70 -13.97
C SER A 223 13.42 -4.27 -14.06
N ARG A 224 14.34 -4.06 -15.01
CA ARG A 224 14.85 -2.69 -15.28
C ARG A 224 13.76 -1.79 -15.86
N ASP A 225 12.92 -2.32 -16.71
CA ASP A 225 11.80 -1.56 -17.26
C ASP A 225 10.83 -1.13 -16.15
N PHE A 226 10.57 -2.00 -15.18
CA PHE A 226 9.77 -1.65 -14.00
C PHE A 226 10.43 -0.54 -13.16
N ILE A 227 11.75 -0.58 -12.96
CA ILE A 227 12.47 0.50 -12.27
C ILE A 227 12.32 1.83 -13.02
N GLU A 228 12.40 1.82 -14.36
CA GLU A 228 12.23 3.03 -15.17
C GLU A 228 10.80 3.59 -15.08
N GLN A 229 9.79 2.73 -14.97
CA GLN A 229 8.39 3.10 -14.75
C GLN A 229 8.20 3.74 -13.36
N GLU A 230 8.70 3.11 -12.30
CA GLU A 230 8.68 3.65 -10.93
C GLU A 230 9.37 5.03 -10.84
N ILE A 231 10.49 5.22 -11.54
CA ILE A 231 11.17 6.53 -11.63
C ILE A 231 10.26 7.57 -12.29
N ALA A 232 9.58 7.20 -13.38
CA ALA A 232 8.67 8.11 -14.07
C ALA A 232 7.48 8.50 -13.17
N GLU A 233 6.97 7.56 -12.40
CA GLU A 233 5.88 7.77 -11.46
C GLU A 233 6.29 8.69 -10.29
N MET A 234 7.46 8.46 -9.67
CA MET A 234 7.98 9.37 -8.65
C MET A 234 8.19 10.80 -9.18
N LYS A 235 8.64 10.94 -10.42
CA LYS A 235 8.75 12.26 -11.09
C LYS A 235 7.37 12.90 -11.32
N ALA A 236 6.36 12.10 -11.65
CA ALA A 236 5.00 12.58 -11.79
C ALA A 236 4.44 13.08 -10.43
N TYR A 237 4.70 12.37 -9.33
CA TYR A 237 4.31 12.81 -7.99
C TYR A 237 5.00 14.10 -7.56
N GLN A 238 6.30 14.24 -7.85
CA GLN A 238 7.01 15.51 -7.61
C GLN A 238 6.38 16.67 -8.40
N LYS A 239 6.06 16.43 -9.68
CA LYS A 239 5.43 17.43 -10.54
C LYS A 239 4.02 17.81 -10.08
N ALA A 240 3.22 16.82 -9.62
CA ALA A 240 1.91 17.04 -9.05
C ALA A 240 1.98 17.81 -7.72
N GLY A 241 3.10 17.70 -7.01
CA GLY A 241 3.35 18.43 -5.77
C GLY A 241 2.63 17.84 -4.57
N TYR A 242 2.36 16.52 -4.58
CA TYR A 242 1.77 15.84 -3.42
C TYR A 242 2.60 16.07 -2.16
N THR A 243 1.90 16.30 -1.06
CA THR A 243 2.51 16.57 0.24
C THR A 243 2.31 15.42 1.22
N LEU A 244 1.49 14.45 0.85
CA LEU A 244 1.17 13.29 1.64
C LEU A 244 1.09 12.06 0.74
N ILE A 245 1.79 11.00 1.13
CA ILE A 245 1.79 9.70 0.47
C ILE A 245 1.21 8.69 1.44
N LEU A 246 0.13 8.03 1.03
CA LEU A 246 -0.53 6.97 1.77
C LEU A 246 -0.15 5.63 1.15
N THR A 247 0.15 4.63 1.97
CA THR A 247 0.52 3.29 1.51
C THR A 247 -0.11 2.22 2.38
N SER A 248 -0.20 0.98 1.92
CA SER A 248 -0.82 -0.11 2.68
C SER A 248 0.10 -0.79 3.70
N HIS A 249 1.39 -0.45 3.75
CA HIS A 249 2.33 -1.14 4.65
C HIS A 249 3.25 -0.21 5.43
N TYR A 250 3.16 1.08 5.21
CA TYR A 250 3.98 2.08 5.89
C TYR A 250 3.12 3.25 6.36
N ILE A 251 3.51 3.84 7.47
CA ILE A 251 2.83 5.06 7.96
C ILE A 251 2.82 6.14 6.86
N PRO A 252 1.82 7.02 6.86
CA PRO A 252 1.77 8.14 5.92
C PRO A 252 3.08 8.93 5.89
N GLU A 253 3.63 9.13 4.70
CA GLU A 253 4.91 9.80 4.50
C GLU A 253 4.71 11.19 3.88
N GLY A 254 5.63 12.11 4.14
CA GLY A 254 5.62 13.46 3.58
C GLY A 254 6.22 13.53 2.17
N ARG A 255 6.22 14.73 1.60
CA ARG A 255 6.76 15.06 0.26
C ARG A 255 8.21 14.58 0.04
N GLU A 256 9.02 14.65 1.08
CA GLU A 256 10.44 14.25 1.05
C GLU A 256 10.61 12.75 0.72
N ALA A 257 9.63 11.94 1.06
CA ALA A 257 9.64 10.49 0.77
C ALA A 257 9.74 10.23 -0.74
N VAL A 258 9.07 11.02 -1.56
CA VAL A 258 9.11 10.89 -3.03
C VAL A 258 10.52 11.14 -3.57
N ALA A 259 11.21 12.19 -3.07
CA ALA A 259 12.57 12.48 -3.50
C ALA A 259 13.56 11.40 -3.04
N THR A 260 13.39 10.89 -1.82
CA THR A 260 14.20 9.80 -1.26
C THR A 260 14.02 8.52 -2.06
N LYS A 261 12.76 8.14 -2.36
CA LYS A 261 12.47 6.96 -3.18
C LYS A 261 13.00 7.12 -4.61
N LEU A 262 12.86 8.28 -5.22
CA LEU A 262 13.40 8.55 -6.54
C LEU A 262 14.92 8.36 -6.59
N ALA A 263 15.65 8.89 -5.62
CA ALA A 263 17.11 8.70 -5.54
C ALA A 263 17.50 7.22 -5.38
N TYR A 264 16.73 6.47 -4.58
CA TYR A 264 16.89 5.01 -4.43
C TYR A 264 16.70 4.27 -5.78
N LEU A 265 15.62 4.57 -6.49
CA LEU A 265 15.30 3.93 -7.77
C LEU A 265 16.33 4.25 -8.86
N GLU A 266 16.76 5.51 -8.96
CA GLU A 266 17.80 5.93 -9.90
C GLU A 266 19.14 5.23 -9.62
N LYS A 267 19.51 5.07 -8.34
CA LYS A 267 20.69 4.30 -7.94
C LYS A 267 20.53 2.81 -8.25
N ALA A 268 19.37 2.23 -7.98
CA ALA A 268 19.08 0.82 -8.31
C ALA A 268 19.20 0.58 -9.82
N LEU A 269 18.68 1.48 -10.64
CA LEU A 269 18.79 1.38 -12.11
C LEU A 269 20.26 1.48 -12.56
N GLU A 270 21.02 2.43 -12.04
CA GLU A 270 22.45 2.58 -12.32
C GLU A 270 23.20 1.29 -11.99
N LEU A 271 23.05 0.81 -10.75
CA LEU A 271 23.74 -0.38 -10.27
C LEU A 271 23.30 -1.65 -11.00
N SER A 272 22.02 -1.75 -11.40
CA SER A 272 21.55 -2.88 -12.19
C SER A 272 22.20 -2.98 -13.59
N LYS A 273 22.62 -1.84 -14.16
CA LYS A 273 23.29 -1.76 -15.45
C LYS A 273 24.81 -1.99 -15.37
N THR A 274 25.42 -1.74 -14.20
CA THR A 274 26.88 -1.75 -14.03
C THR A 274 27.40 -2.96 -13.26
N SER A 275 26.55 -3.63 -12.47
CA SER A 275 26.93 -4.83 -11.72
C SER A 275 27.04 -6.04 -12.63
N LYS A 276 28.08 -6.84 -12.42
CA LYS A 276 28.37 -8.05 -13.23
C LYS A 276 27.41 -9.22 -12.88
N ASP A 277 26.92 -9.26 -11.65
CA ASP A 277 26.08 -10.32 -11.10
C ASP A 277 25.23 -9.79 -9.93
N GLY A 278 24.30 -10.64 -9.44
CA GLY A 278 23.38 -10.30 -8.37
C GLY A 278 24.08 -10.03 -7.03
N GLU A 279 25.13 -10.76 -6.70
CA GLU A 279 25.89 -10.54 -5.45
C GLU A 279 26.53 -9.15 -5.44
N THR A 280 27.16 -8.78 -6.56
CA THR A 280 27.76 -7.44 -6.72
C THR A 280 26.69 -6.34 -6.64
N PHE A 281 25.54 -6.54 -7.28
CA PHE A 281 24.40 -5.61 -7.22
C PHE A 281 23.91 -5.44 -5.78
N LYS A 282 23.62 -6.54 -5.10
CA LYS A 282 23.11 -6.53 -3.72
C LYS A 282 24.08 -5.83 -2.78
N ALA A 283 25.37 -6.18 -2.83
CA ALA A 283 26.38 -5.54 -2.01
C ALA A 283 26.50 -4.03 -2.26
N ALA A 284 26.42 -3.61 -3.52
CA ALA A 284 26.45 -2.20 -3.90
C ALA A 284 25.22 -1.43 -3.41
N MET A 285 24.02 -2.03 -3.49
CA MET A 285 22.80 -1.44 -2.95
C MET A 285 22.86 -1.29 -1.42
N GLN A 286 23.32 -2.32 -0.71
CA GLN A 286 23.50 -2.25 0.76
C GLN A 286 24.54 -1.20 1.16
N ALA A 287 25.61 -1.05 0.39
CA ALA A 287 26.62 -0.02 0.64
C ALA A 287 26.08 1.40 0.37
N ALA A 288 25.22 1.56 -0.63
CA ALA A 288 24.60 2.86 -0.96
C ALA A 288 23.50 3.25 0.04
N PHE A 289 22.82 2.28 0.61
CA PHE A 289 21.68 2.46 1.52
C PHE A 289 21.81 1.56 2.76
N PRO A 290 22.82 1.82 3.62
CA PRO A 290 23.16 0.92 4.73
C PRO A 290 22.10 0.85 5.82
N ASP A 291 21.28 1.90 5.95
CA ASP A 291 20.24 2.01 6.99
C ASP A 291 18.85 1.66 6.48
N TYR A 292 18.74 1.15 5.22
CA TYR A 292 17.44 0.76 4.68
C TYR A 292 17.00 -0.60 5.21
N GLU A 293 15.72 -0.66 5.58
CA GLU A 293 15.04 -1.90 5.94
C GLU A 293 14.69 -2.74 4.70
N GLY A 294 14.09 -3.91 4.90
CA GLY A 294 13.57 -4.72 3.80
C GLY A 294 14.65 -5.47 2.99
N THR A 295 15.72 -5.96 3.62
CA THR A 295 16.76 -6.77 2.94
C THR A 295 16.17 -7.92 2.14
N LYS A 296 15.06 -8.54 2.60
CA LYS A 296 14.35 -9.60 1.85
C LYS A 296 13.81 -9.09 0.50
N TYR A 297 13.33 -7.85 0.45
CA TYR A 297 12.87 -7.24 -0.81
C TYR A 297 14.03 -7.01 -1.77
N LEU A 298 15.21 -6.64 -1.24
CA LEU A 298 16.42 -6.54 -2.04
C LEU A 298 16.86 -7.92 -2.57
N ASP A 299 16.69 -8.99 -1.80
CA ASP A 299 16.95 -10.37 -2.27
C ASP A 299 16.00 -10.74 -3.42
N MET A 300 14.71 -10.42 -3.31
CA MET A 300 13.73 -10.64 -4.37
C MET A 300 14.10 -9.86 -5.63
N THR A 301 14.44 -8.59 -5.49
CA THR A 301 14.93 -7.74 -6.59
C THR A 301 16.18 -8.34 -7.25
N THR A 302 17.14 -8.77 -6.44
CA THR A 302 18.38 -9.37 -6.93
C THR A 302 18.08 -10.63 -7.76
N ASN A 303 17.22 -11.50 -7.26
CA ASN A 303 16.82 -12.72 -7.96
C ASN A 303 16.04 -12.44 -9.26
N ALA A 304 15.23 -11.39 -9.28
CA ALA A 304 14.48 -10.98 -10.47
C ALA A 304 15.38 -10.38 -11.55
N LEU A 305 16.32 -9.52 -11.17
CA LEU A 305 17.24 -8.86 -12.11
C LEU A 305 18.37 -9.79 -12.61
N TYR A 306 18.76 -10.76 -11.79
CA TYR A 306 19.86 -11.71 -12.06
C TYR A 306 19.41 -13.15 -11.77
N PRO A 307 18.48 -13.71 -12.57
CA PRO A 307 17.98 -15.05 -12.34
C PRO A 307 19.12 -16.10 -12.47
N ALA A 308 19.08 -17.10 -11.60
CA ALA A 308 19.99 -18.23 -11.72
C ALA A 308 19.88 -18.89 -13.11
N LYS A 309 21.01 -19.23 -13.71
CA LYS A 309 21.07 -19.88 -15.03
C LYS A 309 20.69 -21.34 -14.95
#